data_b3f3d880b9f0f09f250cd36902328355
#
_entry.id   b3f3d880b9f0f09f250cd36902328355
#
_cell.length_a   1.000
_cell.length_b   1.000
_cell.length_c   1.000
_cell.angle_alpha   90.00
_cell.angle_beta   90.00
_cell.angle_gamma   90.00
#
_symmetry.space_group_name_H-M   'P 1'
#
loop_
_entity.id
_entity.type
_entity.pdbx_description
1 polymer ?
#
loop_
_entity_poly.entity_id
_entity_poly.type
_entity_poly.pdbx_seq_one_letter_code
_entity_poly.pdbx_strand_id
1 'polypeptide(L)'
;MIETIEEDKLELVREAIDTASLMRYVRGEQDGAIVAFDGFVRNQSHGRATRYLEYEAYEPMALGKMKEIAAYIHEHYRIHCVAIVHRLGHLEIGETSVFIAVSAPHRGAAFEACRYAIDTLKKTVPIWKKEYFADGAVWADGELPPTPPSAKSAS
;
A
#
# COMPACT_ATOMS: atom_id res chain seq x y z
N MET A 1 9.02 -35.54 5.11
CA MET A 1 8.68 -34.59 4.05
C MET A 1 8.68 -33.19 4.62
N ILE A 2 9.35 -32.30 4.00
CA ILE A 2 9.41 -30.91 4.46
C ILE A 2 8.25 -30.17 3.83
N GLU A 3 7.37 -29.63 4.66
CA GLU A 3 6.32 -28.75 4.17
C GLU A 3 6.95 -27.47 3.64
N THR A 4 6.57 -27.08 2.42
CA THR A 4 6.96 -25.77 1.89
C THR A 4 6.06 -24.74 2.55
N ILE A 5 6.65 -23.93 3.42
CA ILE A 5 5.94 -22.79 3.99
C ILE A 5 6.07 -21.66 2.98
N GLU A 6 4.93 -21.20 2.48
CA GLU A 6 4.94 -20.04 1.60
C GLU A 6 5.31 -18.81 2.41
N GLU A 7 6.33 -18.14 1.96
CA GLU A 7 6.78 -16.91 2.60
C GLU A 7 5.91 -15.74 2.19
N ASP A 8 5.71 -14.82 3.12
CA ASP A 8 5.07 -13.55 2.82
C ASP A 8 5.89 -12.79 1.78
N LYS A 9 5.22 -12.01 0.96
CA LYS A 9 5.88 -11.17 -0.03
C LYS A 9 5.81 -9.72 0.42
N LEU A 10 6.93 -9.17 0.86
CA LEU A 10 7.04 -7.83 1.40
C LEU A 10 8.10 -7.09 0.59
N GLU A 11 7.69 -6.15 -0.27
CA GLU A 11 8.59 -5.55 -1.24
C GLU A 11 8.36 -4.06 -1.42
N LEU A 12 9.45 -3.36 -1.70
CA LEU A 12 9.45 -2.01 -2.25
C LEU A 12 9.95 -2.14 -3.68
N VAL A 13 9.19 -1.62 -4.65
CA VAL A 13 9.50 -1.79 -6.07
C VAL A 13 9.46 -0.44 -6.78
N ARG A 14 10.10 -0.34 -7.92
CA ARG A 14 10.09 0.88 -8.73
C ARG A 14 9.36 0.71 -10.05
N GLU A 15 9.08 -0.54 -10.43
CA GLU A 15 8.25 -0.87 -11.59
C GLU A 15 6.78 -1.03 -11.20
N ALA A 16 5.92 -1.11 -12.20
CA ALA A 16 4.49 -1.30 -11.99
C ALA A 16 4.20 -2.57 -11.19
N ILE A 17 3.28 -2.47 -10.24
CA ILE A 17 2.89 -3.61 -9.40
C ILE A 17 1.95 -4.51 -10.20
N ASP A 18 2.32 -5.79 -10.34
CA ASP A 18 1.48 -6.81 -10.97
C ASP A 18 0.51 -7.37 -9.92
N THR A 19 -0.64 -6.72 -9.79
CA THR A 19 -1.62 -7.09 -8.76
C THR A 19 -2.20 -8.49 -8.96
N ALA A 20 -2.39 -8.90 -10.21
CA ALA A 20 -2.91 -10.23 -10.51
C ALA A 20 -1.94 -11.33 -10.06
N SER A 21 -0.65 -11.10 -10.25
CA SER A 21 0.39 -12.03 -9.81
C SER A 21 0.39 -12.17 -8.28
N LEU A 22 0.20 -11.07 -7.56
CA LEU A 22 0.16 -11.09 -6.10
C LEU A 22 -1.08 -11.84 -5.57
N MET A 23 -2.21 -11.68 -6.24
CA MET A 23 -3.42 -12.43 -5.90
C MET A 23 -3.21 -13.93 -6.06
N ARG A 24 -2.54 -14.35 -7.12
CA ARG A 24 -2.19 -15.77 -7.31
C ARG A 24 -1.19 -16.25 -6.28
N TYR A 25 -0.23 -15.41 -5.95
CA TYR A 25 0.84 -15.77 -5.01
C TYR A 25 0.30 -16.14 -3.62
N VAL A 26 -0.65 -15.37 -3.10
CA VAL A 26 -1.14 -15.60 -1.73
C VAL A 26 -2.14 -16.75 -1.64
N ARG A 27 -2.65 -17.24 -2.76
CA ARG A 27 -3.73 -18.22 -2.81
C ARG A 27 -3.24 -19.61 -2.46
N GLY A 28 -3.82 -20.23 -1.43
CA GLY A 28 -3.52 -21.59 -1.03
C GLY A 28 -4.76 -22.48 -1.09
N GLU A 29 -4.56 -23.79 -1.14
CA GLU A 29 -5.66 -24.75 -1.26
C GLU A 29 -6.58 -24.79 -0.04
N GLN A 30 -6.06 -24.46 1.14
CA GLN A 30 -6.85 -24.42 2.36
C GLN A 30 -7.56 -23.09 2.55
N ASP A 31 -7.30 -22.10 1.69
CA ASP A 31 -7.88 -20.79 1.84
C ASP A 31 -9.29 -20.75 1.24
N GLY A 32 -10.15 -19.99 1.88
CA GLY A 32 -11.50 -19.74 1.39
C GLY A 32 -11.72 -18.28 1.01
N ALA A 33 -10.77 -17.41 1.34
CA ALA A 33 -10.93 -15.98 1.12
C ALA A 33 -9.60 -15.28 0.87
N ILE A 34 -9.63 -14.31 -0.02
CA ILE A 34 -8.55 -13.31 -0.18
C ILE A 34 -9.21 -11.95 -0.08
N VAL A 35 -8.61 -11.06 0.73
CA VAL A 35 -9.00 -9.67 0.75
C VAL A 35 -7.81 -8.85 0.29
N ALA A 36 -8.03 -7.96 -0.65
CA ALA A 36 -6.99 -7.13 -1.20
C ALA A 36 -7.34 -5.65 -1.08
N PHE A 37 -6.33 -4.85 -0.85
CA PHE A 37 -6.41 -3.39 -0.91
C PHE A 37 -5.51 -2.92 -2.03
N ASP A 38 -6.08 -2.20 -2.99
CA ASP A 38 -5.35 -1.61 -4.10
C ASP A 38 -5.46 -0.09 -3.98
N GLY A 39 -4.40 0.55 -3.52
CA GLY A 39 -4.33 2.00 -3.43
C GLY A 39 -3.66 2.55 -4.68
N PHE A 40 -4.27 3.53 -5.33
CA PHE A 40 -3.75 4.08 -6.57
C PHE A 40 -3.87 5.60 -6.60
N VAL A 41 -3.18 6.21 -7.54
CA VAL A 41 -3.02 7.66 -7.61
C VAL A 41 -4.29 8.33 -8.12
N ARG A 42 -4.84 9.26 -7.32
CA ARG A 42 -6.02 10.05 -7.69
C ARG A 42 -5.63 11.25 -8.55
N ASN A 43 -6.58 11.73 -9.33
CA ASN A 43 -6.35 12.88 -10.21
C ASN A 43 -6.52 14.23 -9.51
N GLN A 44 -6.79 14.27 -8.22
CA GLN A 44 -6.92 15.51 -7.47
C GLN A 44 -6.60 15.31 -5.99
N SER A 45 -6.16 16.39 -5.34
CA SER A 45 -5.87 16.42 -3.93
C SER A 45 -5.88 17.87 -3.46
N HIS A 46 -6.42 18.12 -2.26
CA HIS A 46 -6.46 19.47 -1.67
C HIS A 46 -7.06 20.54 -2.59
N GLY A 47 -8.08 20.17 -3.38
CA GLY A 47 -8.75 21.08 -4.30
C GLY A 47 -7.96 21.41 -5.56
N ARG A 48 -6.90 20.66 -5.85
CA ARG A 48 -6.03 20.85 -7.03
C ARG A 48 -5.99 19.62 -7.88
N ALA A 49 -5.83 19.82 -9.21
CA ALA A 49 -5.61 18.72 -10.12
C ALA A 49 -4.18 18.22 -9.96
N THR A 50 -4.03 16.93 -9.73
CA THR A 50 -2.75 16.25 -9.60
C THR A 50 -2.24 15.82 -10.96
N ARG A 51 -0.95 16.06 -11.23
CA ARG A 51 -0.29 15.54 -12.45
C ARG A 51 0.30 14.17 -12.22
N TYR A 52 1.09 14.04 -11.16
CA TYR A 52 1.72 12.78 -10.78
C TYR A 52 2.21 12.87 -9.34
N LEU A 53 2.59 11.73 -8.81
CA LEU A 53 3.22 11.63 -7.49
C LEU A 53 4.62 11.05 -7.61
N GLU A 54 5.47 11.34 -6.63
CA GLU A 54 6.72 10.65 -6.43
C GLU A 54 6.75 10.12 -5.01
N TYR A 55 7.02 8.82 -4.87
CA TYR A 55 7.17 8.19 -3.57
C TYR A 55 8.63 7.87 -3.29
N GLU A 56 9.04 8.15 -2.07
CA GLU A 56 10.35 7.76 -1.56
C GLU A 56 10.19 7.08 -0.20
N ALA A 57 11.19 6.30 0.18
CA ALA A 57 11.16 5.57 1.44
C ALA A 57 12.55 5.50 2.05
N TYR A 58 12.58 5.41 3.37
CA TYR A 58 13.76 4.95 4.08
C TYR A 58 13.73 3.43 4.04
N GLU A 59 14.33 2.86 3.00
CA GLU A 59 14.05 1.48 2.57
C GLU A 59 14.32 0.40 3.60
N PRO A 60 15.47 0.35 4.28
CA PRO A 60 15.68 -0.68 5.30
C PRO A 60 14.67 -0.65 6.43
N MET A 61 14.34 0.55 6.92
CA MET A 61 13.36 0.70 7.98
C MET A 61 11.94 0.41 7.48
N ALA A 62 11.63 0.83 6.26
CA ALA A 62 10.32 0.55 5.67
C ALA A 62 10.07 -0.96 5.56
N LEU A 63 11.05 -1.71 5.04
CA LEU A 63 10.95 -3.17 4.96
C LEU A 63 10.85 -3.81 6.33
N GLY A 64 11.62 -3.32 7.31
CA GLY A 64 11.55 -3.80 8.68
C GLY A 64 10.16 -3.62 9.28
N LYS A 65 9.55 -2.46 9.07
CA LYS A 65 8.19 -2.17 9.55
C LYS A 65 7.14 -3.03 8.83
N MET A 66 7.31 -3.27 7.54
CA MET A 66 6.42 -4.17 6.81
C MET A 66 6.49 -5.59 7.36
N LYS A 67 7.69 -6.06 7.74
CA LYS A 67 7.86 -7.36 8.38
C LYS A 67 7.17 -7.41 9.74
N GLU A 68 7.23 -6.35 10.52
CA GLU A 68 6.53 -6.25 11.81
C GLU A 68 5.01 -6.35 11.60
N ILE A 69 4.48 -5.70 10.58
CA ILE A 69 3.06 -5.76 10.24
C ILE A 69 2.66 -7.21 9.92
N ALA A 70 3.41 -7.87 9.06
CA ALA A 70 3.12 -9.25 8.67
C ALA A 70 3.20 -10.19 9.88
N ALA A 71 4.21 -10.03 10.72
CA ALA A 71 4.37 -10.83 11.93
C ALA A 71 3.19 -10.65 12.89
N TYR A 72 2.76 -9.41 13.09
CA TYR A 72 1.58 -9.12 13.92
C TYR A 72 0.34 -9.81 13.36
N ILE A 73 0.15 -9.74 12.06
CA ILE A 73 -1.01 -10.36 11.38
C ILE A 73 -1.02 -11.87 11.63
N HIS A 74 0.10 -12.54 11.44
CA HIS A 74 0.18 -13.99 11.68
C HIS A 74 -0.05 -14.36 13.13
N GLU A 75 0.36 -13.50 14.04
CA GLU A 75 0.21 -13.74 15.49
C GLU A 75 -1.23 -13.53 15.96
N HIS A 76 -1.96 -12.58 15.38
CA HIS A 76 -3.27 -12.16 15.89
C HIS A 76 -4.46 -12.62 15.04
N TYR A 77 -4.23 -13.01 13.79
CA TYR A 77 -5.29 -13.42 12.89
C TYR A 77 -4.94 -14.77 12.24
N ARG A 78 -5.95 -15.52 11.92
CA ARG A 78 -5.74 -16.79 11.22
C ARG A 78 -5.58 -16.52 9.73
N ILE A 79 -4.37 -16.17 9.34
CA ILE A 79 -3.98 -15.80 7.98
C ILE A 79 -2.96 -16.80 7.46
N HIS A 80 -3.10 -17.18 6.19
CA HIS A 80 -2.15 -18.04 5.52
C HIS A 80 -0.96 -17.27 4.98
N CYS A 81 -1.20 -16.28 4.13
CA CYS A 81 -0.14 -15.56 3.44
C CYS A 81 -0.45 -14.07 3.34
N VAL A 82 0.58 -13.25 3.46
CA VAL A 82 0.50 -11.79 3.38
C VAL A 82 1.40 -11.29 2.27
N ALA A 83 0.86 -10.47 1.38
CA ALA A 83 1.64 -9.71 0.41
C ALA A 83 1.43 -8.22 0.66
N ILE A 84 2.52 -7.49 0.80
CA ILE A 84 2.52 -6.02 0.92
C ILE A 84 3.58 -5.51 -0.03
N VAL A 85 3.17 -4.80 -1.07
CA VAL A 85 4.09 -4.26 -2.06
C VAL A 85 3.79 -2.77 -2.22
N HIS A 86 4.81 -1.94 -2.07
CA HIS A 86 4.70 -0.50 -2.27
C HIS A 86 5.64 -0.07 -3.39
N ARG A 87 5.11 0.74 -4.31
CA ARG A 87 5.91 1.27 -5.41
C ARG A 87 6.53 2.59 -4.99
N LEU A 88 7.79 2.79 -5.37
CA LEU A 88 8.54 4.02 -5.17
C LEU A 88 8.81 4.68 -6.52
N GLY A 89 9.19 5.94 -6.48
CA GLY A 89 9.50 6.72 -7.66
C GLY A 89 8.28 7.38 -8.26
N HIS A 90 8.33 7.62 -9.55
CA HIS A 90 7.30 8.36 -10.29
C HIS A 90 6.07 7.48 -10.55
N LEU A 91 4.89 7.97 -10.18
CA LEU A 91 3.62 7.30 -10.45
C LEU A 91 2.67 8.27 -11.16
N GLU A 92 2.06 7.78 -12.23
CA GLU A 92 1.02 8.49 -12.97
C GLU A 92 -0.36 8.24 -12.36
N ILE A 93 -1.32 9.08 -12.73
CA ILE A 93 -2.72 8.94 -12.31
C ILE A 93 -3.21 7.53 -12.64
N GLY A 94 -3.86 6.88 -11.66
CA GLY A 94 -4.42 5.55 -11.83
C GLY A 94 -3.46 4.40 -11.58
N GLU A 95 -2.16 4.68 -11.44
CA GLU A 95 -1.19 3.62 -11.14
C GLU A 95 -1.24 3.21 -9.68
N THR A 96 -1.10 1.91 -9.42
CA THR A 96 -1.09 1.36 -8.07
C THR A 96 0.16 1.79 -7.32
N SER A 97 -0.04 2.42 -6.17
CA SER A 97 1.07 2.81 -5.28
C SER A 97 1.34 1.74 -4.22
N VAL A 98 0.30 1.14 -3.70
CA VAL A 98 0.41 0.10 -2.68
C VAL A 98 -0.62 -0.98 -2.94
N PHE A 99 -0.20 -2.23 -2.81
CA PHE A 99 -1.09 -3.37 -2.93
C PHE A 99 -0.87 -4.30 -1.75
N ILE A 100 -1.96 -4.66 -1.07
CA ILE A 100 -1.94 -5.60 0.04
C ILE A 100 -2.92 -6.71 -0.29
N ALA A 101 -2.48 -7.95 -0.15
CA ALA A 101 -3.36 -9.11 -0.29
C ALA A 101 -3.11 -10.06 0.87
N VAL A 102 -4.17 -10.52 1.48
CA VAL A 102 -4.10 -11.51 2.56
C VAL A 102 -5.03 -12.66 2.25
N SER A 103 -4.57 -13.87 2.51
CA SER A 103 -5.36 -15.08 2.30
C SER A 103 -5.64 -15.77 3.62
N ALA A 104 -6.83 -16.33 3.74
CA ALA A 104 -7.30 -16.94 4.98
C ALA A 104 -8.30 -18.05 4.70
N PRO A 105 -8.48 -18.99 5.64
CA PRO A 105 -9.58 -19.96 5.53
C PRO A 105 -10.96 -19.29 5.50
N HIS A 106 -11.13 -18.18 6.24
CA HIS A 106 -12.40 -17.48 6.38
C HIS A 106 -12.27 -15.97 6.18
N ARG A 107 -13.30 -15.35 5.64
CA ARG A 107 -13.31 -13.95 5.27
C ARG A 107 -13.12 -12.96 6.42
N GLY A 108 -13.63 -13.28 7.60
CA GLY A 108 -13.54 -12.35 8.74
C GLY A 108 -12.11 -11.97 9.06
N ALA A 109 -11.25 -12.97 9.23
CA ALA A 109 -9.83 -12.73 9.49
C ALA A 109 -9.17 -11.97 8.34
N ALA A 110 -9.54 -12.31 7.09
CA ALA A 110 -8.95 -11.65 5.92
C ALA A 110 -9.30 -10.16 5.88
N PHE A 111 -10.55 -9.78 6.13
CA PHE A 111 -10.94 -8.37 6.20
C PHE A 111 -10.22 -7.62 7.31
N GLU A 112 -10.18 -8.21 8.51
CA GLU A 112 -9.53 -7.56 9.65
C GLU A 112 -8.03 -7.39 9.43
N ALA A 113 -7.36 -8.41 8.93
CA ALA A 113 -5.92 -8.36 8.69
C ALA A 113 -5.55 -7.37 7.60
N CYS A 114 -6.30 -7.33 6.52
CA CYS A 114 -6.03 -6.38 5.44
C CYS A 114 -6.22 -4.95 5.91
N ARG A 115 -7.28 -4.68 6.67
CA ARG A 115 -7.49 -3.36 7.24
C ARG A 115 -6.37 -2.97 8.20
N TYR A 116 -5.99 -3.88 9.09
CA TYR A 116 -4.86 -3.65 9.98
C TYR A 116 -3.60 -3.30 9.20
N ALA A 117 -3.33 -4.04 8.12
CA ALA A 117 -2.12 -3.84 7.31
C ALA A 117 -2.06 -2.44 6.73
N ILE A 118 -3.12 -1.98 6.06
CA ILE A 118 -3.09 -0.65 5.44
C ILE A 118 -3.09 0.47 6.47
N ASP A 119 -3.88 0.34 7.53
CA ASP A 119 -3.95 1.36 8.58
C ASP A 119 -2.59 1.50 9.28
N THR A 120 -1.94 0.39 9.60
CA THR A 120 -0.64 0.41 10.28
C THR A 120 0.48 0.86 9.35
N LEU A 121 0.44 0.45 8.09
CA LEU A 121 1.41 0.88 7.09
C LEU A 121 1.43 2.40 7.00
N LYS A 122 0.27 3.01 6.90
CA LYS A 122 0.16 4.48 6.77
C LYS A 122 0.64 5.23 8.01
N LYS A 123 0.61 4.59 9.17
CA LYS A 123 1.05 5.22 10.43
C LYS A 123 2.52 5.02 10.73
N THR A 124 3.10 3.88 10.36
CA THR A 124 4.39 3.45 10.89
C THR A 124 5.49 3.26 9.87
N VAL A 125 5.13 2.99 8.61
CA VAL A 125 6.15 2.71 7.58
C VAL A 125 6.66 4.03 7.02
N PRO A 126 7.99 4.27 7.04
CA PRO A 126 8.56 5.54 6.60
C PRO A 126 8.62 5.63 5.07
N ILE A 127 7.46 5.89 4.50
CA ILE A 127 7.25 6.17 3.08
C ILE A 127 6.56 7.53 2.99
N TRP A 128 7.08 8.40 2.15
CA TRP A 128 6.51 9.74 1.95
C TRP A 128 6.36 10.03 0.48
N LYS A 129 5.50 11.01 0.16
CA LYS A 129 5.22 11.38 -1.21
C LYS A 129 5.43 12.86 -1.44
N LYS A 130 5.80 13.20 -2.68
CA LYS A 130 5.69 14.54 -3.25
C LYS A 130 4.56 14.50 -4.25
N GLU A 131 3.71 15.49 -4.19
CA GLU A 131 2.61 15.65 -5.12
C GLU A 131 2.87 16.83 -6.04
N TYR A 132 2.75 16.57 -7.34
CA TYR A 132 2.99 17.56 -8.38
C TYR A 132 1.66 17.91 -9.02
N PHE A 133 1.27 19.19 -8.90
CA PHE A 133 -0.03 19.65 -9.34
C PHE A 133 0.04 20.25 -10.75
N ALA A 134 -1.10 20.25 -11.45
CA ALA A 134 -1.21 20.77 -12.81
C ALA A 134 -0.90 22.28 -12.88
N ASP A 135 -1.11 23.01 -11.78
CA ASP A 135 -0.82 24.46 -11.70
C ASP A 135 0.65 24.77 -11.39
N GLY A 136 1.50 23.74 -11.30
CA GLY A 136 2.92 23.89 -11.03
C GLY A 136 3.31 23.83 -9.56
N ALA A 137 2.34 23.81 -8.64
CA ALA A 137 2.65 23.66 -7.21
C ALA A 137 3.17 22.26 -6.91
N VAL A 138 4.00 22.16 -5.88
CA VAL A 138 4.54 20.88 -5.39
C VAL A 138 4.35 20.85 -3.88
N TRP A 139 3.87 19.71 -3.38
CA TRP A 139 3.70 19.52 -1.95
C TRP A 139 4.33 18.19 -1.52
N ALA A 140 5.15 18.26 -0.47
CA ALA A 140 5.78 17.09 0.12
C ALA A 140 5.13 16.76 1.46
N ASP A 141 5.04 15.48 1.80
CA ASP A 141 4.56 15.03 3.11
C ASP A 141 5.39 15.68 4.22
N GLY A 142 4.73 16.13 5.26
CA GLY A 142 5.36 16.82 6.37
C GLY A 142 5.39 18.34 6.22
N GLU A 143 5.04 18.86 5.06
CA GLU A 143 4.90 20.29 4.81
C GLU A 143 3.44 20.71 4.96
N LEU A 144 3.20 22.01 5.13
CA LEU A 144 1.83 22.52 5.07
C LEU A 144 1.32 22.43 3.64
N PRO A 145 0.06 21.98 3.43
CA PRO A 145 -0.50 21.94 2.08
C PRO A 145 -0.46 23.32 1.42
N PRO A 146 -0.15 23.38 0.12
CA PRO A 146 -0.16 24.66 -0.58
C PRO A 146 -1.58 25.25 -0.61
N THR A 147 -1.66 26.59 -0.58
CA THR A 147 -2.96 27.26 -0.66
C THR A 147 -3.64 26.93 -1.99
N PRO A 148 -4.92 26.50 -1.97
CA PRO A 148 -5.64 26.21 -3.20
C PRO A 148 -5.69 27.43 -4.12
N PRO A 149 -5.69 27.26 -5.45
CA PRO A 149 -5.76 28.39 -6.39
C PRO A 149 -7.07 29.15 -6.34
N SER A 150 -8.12 28.57 -5.75
CA SER A 150 -9.43 29.20 -5.57
C SER A 150 -9.74 29.27 -4.10
N ALA A 151 -10.34 30.40 -3.65
CA ALA A 151 -10.78 30.59 -2.29
C ALA A 151 -11.99 29.69 -1.92
N LYS A 152 -12.56 28.99 -2.87
CA LYS A 152 -13.65 28.07 -2.62
C LYS A 152 -13.08 26.78 -2.04
N SER A 153 -13.54 26.45 -0.84
CA SER A 153 -13.21 25.14 -0.30
C SER A 153 -13.79 24.07 -1.19
N ALA A 154 -12.97 23.12 -1.58
CA ALA A 154 -13.48 21.90 -2.13
C ALA A 154 -14.04 21.11 -0.94
N SER A 155 -15.31 21.06 -0.83
CA SER A 155 -15.96 20.21 0.16
C SER A 155 -15.86 18.75 -0.24
#